data_294aeff4f26e1a9c87351625c33f5e93
#
_entry.id   294aeff4f26e1a9c87351625c33f5e93
#
_cell.length_a   1.000
_cell.length_b   1.000
_cell.length_c   1.000
_cell.angle_alpha   90.00
_cell.angle_beta   90.00
_cell.angle_gamma   90.00
#
_symmetry.space_group_name_H-M   'P 1'
#
loop_
_entity.id
_entity.type
_entity.pdbx_description
1 polymer ?
#
loop_
_entity_poly.entity_id
_entity_poly.type
_entity_poly.pdbx_seq_one_letter_code
_entity_poly.pdbx_strand_id
1 'polypeptide(L)'
;MICFSLSPILSYYITTRKGNTVKGKGWRVVRKEKSLLRQQTTVCKVTAKSKAVLVLYFKQFIYLCNTTETFNEMRDIRIEKGINKGNALLLCEWSNEQGKEFQEQWMGPKISYPLDYDKIKDLGNVFSIFNQGEFIGMIQEVRIGEDNIHIGRFVIDPRKTGLGFGTEALKRFVDFILEDDNIKSISLTVFDFNQKAKRIYEKLGFEINEVIETPRLKYIMKRYR
;
A
#
# COMPACT_ATOMS: atom_id res chain seq x y z
N MET A 1 -31.92 -17.63 1.85
CA MET A 1 -30.79 -17.27 2.73
C MET A 1 -29.60 -16.98 1.84
N ILE A 2 -29.05 -15.79 1.88
CA ILE A 2 -27.88 -15.40 1.07
C ILE A 2 -26.69 -15.27 2.01
N CYS A 3 -25.63 -16.05 1.77
CA CYS A 3 -24.39 -15.95 2.51
C CYS A 3 -23.38 -15.13 1.70
N PHE A 4 -22.87 -14.05 2.28
CA PHE A 4 -21.77 -13.28 1.73
C PHE A 4 -20.48 -13.65 2.48
N SER A 5 -19.46 -14.02 1.74
CA SER A 5 -18.10 -14.12 2.27
C SER A 5 -17.38 -12.82 1.94
N LEU A 6 -17.00 -12.06 2.95
CA LEU A 6 -16.27 -10.81 2.83
C LEU A 6 -14.79 -11.13 2.58
N SER A 7 -14.41 -11.23 1.31
CA SER A 7 -13.00 -11.17 0.91
C SER A 7 -12.83 -10.03 -0.11
N PRO A 8 -11.87 -9.11 0.06
CA PRO A 8 -11.73 -7.93 -0.80
C PRO A 8 -11.27 -8.22 -2.24
N ILE A 9 -11.12 -9.49 -2.63
CA ILE A 9 -10.55 -9.90 -3.92
C ILE A 9 -11.58 -10.54 -4.86
N LEU A 10 -12.88 -10.53 -4.50
CA LEU A 10 -13.88 -11.34 -5.19
C LEU A 10 -14.93 -10.50 -5.89
N SER A 11 -15.04 -10.69 -7.20
CA SER A 11 -16.17 -10.20 -7.98
C SER A 11 -17.35 -11.14 -7.83
N TYR A 12 -18.50 -10.64 -7.41
CA TYR A 12 -19.74 -11.39 -7.27
C TYR A 12 -20.70 -11.02 -8.40
N TYR A 13 -21.25 -12.04 -9.04
CA TYR A 13 -22.36 -11.89 -9.96
C TYR A 13 -23.62 -12.49 -9.34
N ILE A 14 -24.68 -11.70 -9.29
CA ILE A 14 -25.98 -12.14 -8.85
C ILE A 14 -26.83 -12.36 -10.09
N THR A 15 -27.21 -13.59 -10.38
CA THR A 15 -28.12 -13.92 -11.46
C THR A 15 -29.46 -14.38 -10.91
N THR A 16 -30.55 -13.85 -11.43
CA THR A 16 -31.87 -14.34 -11.15
C THR A 16 -32.21 -15.42 -12.16
N ARG A 17 -32.56 -16.61 -11.73
CA ARG A 17 -33.12 -17.64 -12.60
C ARG A 17 -34.61 -17.40 -12.74
N LYS A 18 -35.07 -17.03 -13.94
CA LYS A 18 -36.46 -17.22 -14.33
C LYS A 18 -36.64 -18.71 -14.59
N GLY A 19 -37.04 -19.44 -13.57
CA GLY A 19 -37.48 -20.81 -13.70
C GLY A 19 -38.96 -20.84 -13.34
N ASN A 20 -39.76 -21.38 -14.20
CA ASN A 20 -41.17 -21.69 -13.91
C ASN A 20 -41.23 -22.57 -12.68
N THR A 21 -42.23 -22.25 -11.84
CA THR A 21 -42.69 -22.93 -10.67
C THR A 21 -41.93 -22.68 -9.38
N VAL A 22 -42.72 -22.12 -8.50
CA VAL A 22 -42.82 -22.47 -7.10
C VAL A 22 -42.14 -21.57 -6.10
N LYS A 23 -43.00 -20.96 -5.36
CA LYS A 23 -42.88 -20.70 -3.90
C LYS A 23 -41.44 -20.44 -3.39
N GLY A 24 -40.87 -19.36 -3.81
CA GLY A 24 -39.60 -18.86 -3.27
C GLY A 24 -38.66 -18.43 -4.37
N LYS A 25 -38.41 -17.14 -4.47
CA LYS A 25 -37.38 -16.60 -5.39
C LYS A 25 -36.02 -17.02 -4.85
N GLY A 26 -35.31 -17.89 -5.56
CA GLY A 26 -33.94 -18.28 -5.24
C GLY A 26 -32.94 -17.36 -5.93
N TRP A 27 -31.90 -17.01 -5.22
CA TRP A 27 -30.75 -16.28 -5.75
C TRP A 27 -29.56 -17.23 -5.81
N ARG A 28 -28.83 -17.16 -6.89
CA ARG A 28 -27.55 -17.88 -7.02
C ARG A 28 -26.42 -16.90 -6.99
N VAL A 29 -25.51 -17.06 -6.04
CA VAL A 29 -24.27 -16.30 -5.97
C VAL A 29 -23.17 -17.14 -6.61
N VAL A 30 -22.54 -16.61 -7.65
CA VAL A 30 -21.40 -17.25 -8.31
C VAL A 30 -20.16 -16.48 -7.91
N ARG A 31 -19.22 -17.15 -7.29
CA ARG A 31 -17.91 -16.60 -6.93
C ARG A 31 -16.95 -16.82 -8.10
N LYS A 32 -16.27 -15.77 -8.53
CA LYS A 32 -15.24 -15.86 -9.56
C LYS A 32 -13.88 -15.48 -8.97
N GLU A 33 -13.01 -16.43 -8.80
CA GLU A 33 -11.61 -16.19 -8.47
C GLU A 33 -10.80 -15.94 -9.74
N LYS A 34 -9.86 -14.99 -9.71
CA LYS A 34 -9.05 -14.61 -10.88
C LYS A 34 -8.14 -15.72 -11.40
N SER A 35 -7.90 -16.78 -10.63
CA SER A 35 -6.96 -17.84 -10.98
C SER A 35 -7.52 -19.25 -11.11
N LEU A 36 -8.73 -19.53 -10.64
CA LEU A 36 -9.33 -20.87 -10.77
C LEU A 36 -10.86 -20.75 -10.74
N LEU A 37 -11.48 -21.11 -11.84
CA LEU A 37 -12.93 -21.25 -11.97
C LEU A 37 -13.44 -22.47 -11.16
N ARG A 38 -13.49 -22.35 -9.84
CA ARG A 38 -14.32 -23.25 -9.03
C ARG A 38 -15.65 -22.56 -8.80
N GLN A 39 -16.66 -23.02 -9.51
CA GLN A 39 -18.03 -22.62 -9.27
C GLN A 39 -18.54 -23.26 -7.97
N GLN A 40 -18.45 -22.54 -6.87
CA GLN A 40 -19.22 -22.91 -5.68
C GLN A 40 -20.57 -22.17 -5.74
N THR A 41 -21.61 -22.92 -6.02
CA THR A 41 -22.99 -22.39 -6.02
C THR A 41 -23.63 -22.64 -4.67
N THR A 42 -23.84 -21.57 -3.91
CA THR A 42 -24.64 -21.64 -2.68
C THR A 42 -26.04 -21.12 -2.96
N VAL A 43 -27.03 -21.99 -2.83
CA VAL A 43 -28.45 -21.63 -3.00
C VAL A 43 -29.04 -21.28 -1.64
N CYS A 44 -29.48 -20.04 -1.50
CA CYS A 44 -30.03 -19.53 -0.25
C CYS A 44 -31.51 -19.13 -0.42
N LYS A 45 -32.36 -19.53 0.51
CA LYS A 45 -33.79 -19.14 0.56
C LYS A 45 -33.96 -17.83 1.32
N VAL A 46 -34.58 -16.83 0.71
CA VAL A 46 -34.80 -15.50 1.32
C VAL A 46 -36.25 -15.35 1.73
N THR A 47 -36.51 -15.08 3.00
CA THR A 47 -37.84 -14.75 3.52
C THR A 47 -38.20 -13.29 3.34
N ALA A 48 -39.47 -12.90 3.42
CA ALA A 48 -39.92 -11.52 3.20
C ALA A 48 -39.28 -10.49 4.15
N LYS A 49 -38.97 -10.86 5.40
CA LYS A 49 -38.25 -10.01 6.37
C LYS A 49 -36.79 -9.80 6.00
N SER A 50 -36.17 -10.73 5.26
CA SER A 50 -34.78 -10.63 4.84
C SER A 50 -34.58 -9.68 3.65
N LYS A 51 -35.63 -9.28 2.93
CA LYS A 51 -35.53 -8.40 1.77
C LYS A 51 -35.07 -6.97 2.13
N ALA A 52 -35.62 -6.43 3.22
CA ALA A 52 -35.25 -5.10 3.69
C ALA A 52 -33.79 -5.08 4.16
N VAL A 53 -33.38 -6.08 4.90
CA VAL A 53 -31.98 -6.25 5.35
C VAL A 53 -31.05 -6.43 4.14
N LEU A 54 -31.44 -7.22 3.16
CA LEU A 54 -30.68 -7.45 1.94
C LEU A 54 -30.49 -6.17 1.12
N VAL A 55 -31.54 -5.34 0.99
CA VAL A 55 -31.48 -4.07 0.27
C VAL A 55 -30.55 -3.08 1.00
N LEU A 56 -30.57 -3.07 2.34
CA LEU A 56 -29.65 -2.26 3.15
C LEU A 56 -28.21 -2.72 2.98
N TYR A 57 -27.93 -4.01 3.06
CA TYR A 57 -26.58 -4.56 2.81
C TYR A 57 -26.10 -4.28 1.38
N PHE A 58 -26.99 -4.38 0.39
CA PHE A 58 -26.66 -4.12 -1.00
C PHE A 58 -26.37 -2.63 -1.25
N LYS A 59 -27.14 -1.72 -0.65
CA LYS A 59 -26.87 -0.28 -0.68
C LYS A 59 -25.55 0.05 0.02
N GLN A 60 -25.28 -0.58 1.15
CA GLN A 60 -24.03 -0.39 1.90
C GLN A 60 -22.83 -0.99 1.16
N PHE A 61 -23.01 -2.11 0.47
CA PHE A 61 -22.00 -2.73 -0.38
C PHE A 61 -21.68 -1.87 -1.62
N ILE A 62 -22.70 -1.34 -2.30
CA ILE A 62 -22.51 -0.41 -3.43
C ILE A 62 -21.84 0.88 -2.94
N TYR A 63 -22.23 1.40 -1.79
CA TYR A 63 -21.58 2.56 -1.18
C TYR A 63 -20.12 2.27 -0.86
N LEU A 64 -19.79 1.13 -0.28
CA LEU A 64 -18.42 0.70 0.00
C LEU A 64 -17.61 0.45 -1.28
N CYS A 65 -18.21 -0.14 -2.32
CA CYS A 65 -17.53 -0.30 -3.62
C CYS A 65 -17.26 1.06 -4.27
N ASN A 66 -18.25 1.95 -4.29
CA ASN A 66 -18.06 3.30 -4.84
C ASN A 66 -17.05 4.11 -4.03
N THR A 67 -17.01 3.94 -2.70
CA THR A 67 -15.99 4.61 -1.87
C THR A 67 -14.59 4.03 -2.10
N THR A 68 -14.45 2.74 -2.38
CA THR A 68 -13.14 2.15 -2.72
C THR A 68 -12.67 2.56 -4.12
N GLU A 69 -13.56 2.69 -5.10
CA GLU A 69 -13.24 3.22 -6.43
C GLU A 69 -12.87 4.70 -6.35
N THR A 70 -13.65 5.52 -5.65
CA THR A 70 -13.31 6.94 -5.42
C THR A 70 -12.04 7.12 -4.61
N PHE A 71 -11.74 6.23 -3.66
CA PHE A 71 -10.47 6.24 -2.93
C PHE A 71 -9.27 5.91 -3.82
N ASN A 72 -9.43 5.03 -4.81
CA ASN A 72 -8.38 4.74 -5.78
C ASN A 72 -8.21 5.85 -6.83
N GLU A 73 -9.30 6.47 -7.29
CA GLU A 73 -9.27 7.63 -8.17
C GLU A 73 -8.67 8.88 -7.49
N MET A 74 -8.80 9.02 -6.16
CA MET A 74 -8.19 10.10 -5.39
C MET A 74 -6.68 9.96 -5.20
N ARG A 75 -6.04 8.85 -5.61
CA ARG A 75 -4.60 8.60 -5.46
C ARG A 75 -3.88 8.75 -6.80
N ASP A 76 -3.65 9.98 -7.20
CA ASP A 76 -2.76 10.29 -8.30
C ASP A 76 -1.31 10.44 -7.80
N ILE A 77 -0.70 9.30 -7.46
CA ILE A 77 0.70 9.28 -7.00
C ILE A 77 1.64 9.44 -8.18
N ARG A 78 2.48 10.46 -8.14
CA ARG A 78 3.60 10.67 -9.05
C ARG A 78 4.91 10.64 -8.31
N ILE A 79 5.94 10.12 -8.95
CA ILE A 79 7.30 10.03 -8.42
C ILE A 79 8.21 10.79 -9.38
N GLU A 80 8.93 11.76 -8.87
CA GLU A 80 9.79 12.63 -9.67
C GLU A 80 11.20 12.61 -9.09
N LYS A 81 12.21 12.47 -9.96
CA LYS A 81 13.61 12.47 -9.53
C LYS A 81 14.01 13.84 -9.00
N GLY A 82 14.70 13.84 -7.86
CA GLY A 82 15.17 15.04 -7.17
C GLY A 82 14.20 15.55 -6.10
N ILE A 83 14.65 16.54 -5.38
CA ILE A 83 13.87 17.28 -4.39
C ILE A 83 14.21 18.76 -4.48
N ASN A 84 13.22 19.63 -4.63
CA ASN A 84 13.44 21.07 -4.60
C ASN A 84 13.58 21.59 -3.16
N LYS A 85 14.10 22.81 -3.01
CA LYS A 85 14.34 23.43 -1.70
C LYS A 85 13.08 23.54 -0.85
N GLY A 86 11.93 23.89 -1.45
CA GLY A 86 10.66 24.01 -0.73
C GLY A 86 10.21 22.69 -0.13
N ASN A 87 10.26 21.62 -0.91
CA ASN A 87 9.91 20.27 -0.46
C ASN A 87 10.90 19.74 0.59
N ALA A 88 12.18 20.04 0.46
CA ALA A 88 13.18 19.68 1.46
C ALA A 88 12.93 20.39 2.80
N LEU A 89 12.54 21.66 2.78
CA LEU A 89 12.17 22.40 4.01
C LEU A 89 10.91 21.82 4.66
N LEU A 90 9.89 21.41 3.87
CA LEU A 90 8.70 20.73 4.40
C LEU A 90 9.09 19.40 5.08
N LEU A 91 10.01 18.63 4.51
CA LEU A 91 10.52 17.42 5.15
C LEU A 91 11.21 17.70 6.49
N CYS A 92 12.00 18.77 6.56
CA CYS A 92 12.62 19.19 7.81
C CYS A 92 11.56 19.55 8.86
N GLU A 93 10.56 20.31 8.48
CA GLU A 93 9.44 20.68 9.34
C GLU A 93 8.73 19.44 9.89
N TRP A 94 8.25 18.55 9.01
CA TRP A 94 7.54 17.33 9.43
C TRP A 94 8.40 16.43 10.34
N SER A 95 9.69 16.27 9.97
CA SER A 95 10.58 15.40 10.73
C SER A 95 10.85 15.95 12.13
N ASN A 96 11.07 17.26 12.22
CA ASN A 96 11.39 17.92 13.49
C ASN A 96 10.16 17.99 14.42
N GLU A 97 8.98 18.20 13.87
CA GLU A 97 7.72 18.13 14.65
C GLU A 97 7.48 16.75 15.29
N GLN A 98 7.87 15.67 14.60
CA GLN A 98 7.72 14.32 15.10
C GLN A 98 8.84 13.88 16.06
N GLY A 99 9.94 14.65 16.11
CA GLY A 99 11.06 14.43 17.02
C GLY A 99 12.13 13.47 16.50
N LYS A 100 13.16 13.32 17.34
CA LYS A 100 14.40 12.61 17.02
C LYS A 100 14.19 11.16 16.62
N GLU A 101 13.35 10.43 17.35
CA GLU A 101 13.12 9.00 17.09
C GLU A 101 12.46 8.76 15.73
N PHE A 102 11.53 9.63 15.34
CA PHE A 102 10.94 9.60 14.01
C PHE A 102 11.98 9.85 12.92
N GLN A 103 12.83 10.88 13.10
CA GLN A 103 13.91 11.15 12.16
C GLN A 103 14.84 9.93 12.00
N GLU A 104 15.27 9.31 13.09
CA GLU A 104 16.15 8.14 13.06
C GLU A 104 15.54 6.95 12.31
N GLN A 105 14.22 6.79 12.35
CA GLN A 105 13.53 5.69 11.65
C GLN A 105 13.68 5.77 10.13
N TRP A 106 13.62 6.95 9.55
CA TRP A 106 13.63 7.10 8.09
C TRP A 106 14.94 7.65 7.54
N MET A 107 15.64 8.55 8.24
CA MET A 107 16.95 9.07 7.85
C MET A 107 18.11 8.18 8.29
N GLY A 108 17.89 7.38 9.32
CA GLY A 108 18.93 6.61 9.98
C GLY A 108 19.69 7.41 11.04
N PRO A 109 20.41 6.70 11.95
CA PRO A 109 21.01 7.30 13.14
C PRO A 109 22.27 8.13 12.85
N LYS A 110 22.81 8.09 11.63
CA LYS A 110 24.02 8.84 11.24
C LYS A 110 23.77 10.31 10.99
N ILE A 111 22.52 10.69 10.71
CA ILE A 111 22.14 12.08 10.47
C ILE A 111 21.67 12.70 11.77
N SER A 112 22.38 13.72 12.23
CA SER A 112 22.06 14.38 13.50
C SER A 112 20.71 15.08 13.49
N TYR A 113 20.00 15.03 14.61
CA TYR A 113 18.80 15.83 14.88
C TYR A 113 19.18 17.24 15.37
N PRO A 114 18.41 18.28 15.06
CA PRO A 114 17.27 18.31 14.14
C PRO A 114 17.69 18.23 12.66
N LEU A 115 16.76 17.85 11.79
CA LEU A 115 16.97 17.83 10.36
C LEU A 115 16.94 19.26 9.83
N ASP A 116 17.84 19.57 8.90
CA ASP A 116 17.92 20.85 8.21
C ASP A 116 18.15 20.64 6.70
N TYR A 117 18.05 21.73 5.95
CA TYR A 117 18.19 21.71 4.50
C TYR A 117 19.57 21.21 4.05
N ASP A 118 20.64 21.59 4.76
CA ASP A 118 22.00 21.20 4.40
C ASP A 118 22.23 19.69 4.46
N LYS A 119 21.50 18.99 5.33
CA LYS A 119 21.53 17.52 5.44
C LYS A 119 20.74 16.80 4.34
N ILE A 120 19.85 17.50 3.64
CA ILE A 120 19.01 16.92 2.58
C ILE A 120 19.53 17.29 1.20
N LYS A 121 20.03 18.52 0.98
CA LYS A 121 20.38 19.05 -0.34
C LYS A 121 21.38 18.20 -1.12
N ASP A 122 22.30 17.54 -0.39
CA ASP A 122 23.40 16.75 -0.98
C ASP A 122 23.04 15.24 -1.08
N LEU A 123 21.82 14.84 -0.75
CA LEU A 123 21.38 13.46 -0.95
C LEU A 123 21.23 13.16 -2.44
N GLY A 124 22.03 12.23 -2.94
CA GLY A 124 21.91 11.73 -4.32
C GLY A 124 20.74 10.77 -4.49
N ASN A 125 20.28 10.59 -5.72
CA ASN A 125 19.24 9.62 -6.10
C ASN A 125 17.98 9.66 -5.23
N VAL A 126 17.53 10.88 -4.92
CA VAL A 126 16.29 11.15 -4.18
C VAL A 126 15.15 11.28 -5.17
N PHE A 127 13.98 10.82 -4.77
CA PHE A 127 12.74 10.95 -5.52
C PHE A 127 11.67 11.57 -4.63
N SER A 128 11.05 12.63 -5.13
CA SER A 128 9.91 13.29 -4.52
C SER A 128 8.62 12.55 -4.86
N ILE A 129 7.75 12.41 -3.88
CA ILE A 129 6.44 11.75 -4.02
C ILE A 129 5.35 12.81 -3.96
N PHE A 130 4.48 12.80 -4.95
CA PHE A 130 3.35 13.72 -5.05
C PHE A 130 2.04 12.96 -5.08
N ASN A 131 0.99 13.57 -4.55
CA ASN A 131 -0.39 13.14 -4.76
C ASN A 131 -1.19 14.34 -5.27
N GLN A 132 -1.80 14.23 -6.44
CA GLN A 132 -2.56 15.33 -7.07
C GLN A 132 -1.76 16.66 -7.16
N GLY A 133 -0.45 16.57 -7.41
CA GLY A 133 0.45 17.72 -7.48
C GLY A 133 0.97 18.25 -6.15
N GLU A 134 0.44 17.78 -5.02
CA GLU A 134 0.93 18.12 -3.69
C GLU A 134 2.11 17.20 -3.31
N PHE A 135 3.20 17.78 -2.80
CA PHE A 135 4.33 17.01 -2.26
C PHE A 135 3.91 16.31 -0.96
N ILE A 136 4.06 14.99 -0.91
CA ILE A 136 3.64 14.18 0.23
C ILE A 136 4.76 13.31 0.83
N GLY A 137 5.95 13.30 0.27
CA GLY A 137 7.03 12.48 0.81
C GLY A 137 8.22 12.32 -0.11
N MET A 138 9.16 11.51 0.33
CA MET A 138 10.33 11.15 -0.47
C MET A 138 10.74 9.70 -0.27
N ILE A 139 11.50 9.19 -1.24
CA ILE A 139 12.21 7.92 -1.19
C ILE A 139 13.58 8.07 -1.84
N GLN A 140 14.55 7.25 -1.47
CA GLN A 140 15.89 7.31 -2.03
C GLN A 140 16.40 5.93 -2.46
N GLU A 141 17.09 5.88 -3.58
CA GLU A 141 18.01 4.78 -3.91
C GLU A 141 19.33 5.02 -3.17
N VAL A 142 19.49 4.34 -2.04
CA VAL A 142 20.63 4.57 -1.13
C VAL A 142 21.92 3.95 -1.68
N ARG A 143 21.81 2.80 -2.33
CA ARG A 143 22.91 2.09 -2.99
C ARG A 143 22.42 1.44 -4.26
N ILE A 144 23.18 1.61 -5.33
CA ILE A 144 22.95 0.99 -6.63
C ILE A 144 24.06 -0.03 -6.84
N GLY A 145 23.71 -1.31 -6.88
CA GLY A 145 24.59 -2.42 -7.25
C GLY A 145 24.41 -2.80 -8.71
N GLU A 146 25.09 -3.84 -9.16
CA GLU A 146 25.00 -4.31 -10.56
C GLU A 146 23.58 -4.81 -10.90
N ASP A 147 22.95 -5.56 -10.00
CA ASP A 147 21.62 -6.16 -10.20
C ASP A 147 20.67 -5.96 -9.00
N ASN A 148 21.08 -5.14 -8.02
CA ASN A 148 20.29 -4.83 -6.82
C ASN A 148 20.29 -3.34 -6.51
N ILE A 149 19.11 -2.79 -6.25
CA ILE A 149 18.97 -1.44 -5.71
C ILE A 149 18.55 -1.53 -4.25
N HIS A 150 19.32 -0.88 -3.36
CA HIS A 150 18.92 -0.72 -1.95
C HIS A 150 18.21 0.59 -1.77
N ILE A 151 16.90 0.52 -1.51
CA ILE A 151 16.07 1.69 -1.24
C ILE A 151 16.02 2.02 0.25
N GLY A 152 15.82 3.26 0.58
CA GLY A 152 15.70 3.73 1.95
C GLY A 152 15.23 5.17 2.02
N ARG A 153 15.34 5.77 3.20
CA ARG A 153 14.86 7.12 3.49
C ARG A 153 13.46 7.37 2.93
N PHE A 154 12.59 6.36 3.12
CA PHE A 154 11.20 6.43 2.70
C PHE A 154 10.37 7.08 3.80
N VAL A 155 9.76 8.19 3.49
CA VAL A 155 8.89 8.94 4.40
C VAL A 155 7.71 9.53 3.66
N ILE A 156 6.56 9.49 4.30
CA ILE A 156 5.32 10.17 3.89
C ILE A 156 4.96 11.17 4.99
N ASP A 157 4.41 12.32 4.61
CA ASP A 157 3.88 13.32 5.54
C ASP A 157 3.10 12.63 6.67
N PRO A 158 3.51 12.81 7.93
CA PRO A 158 2.88 12.16 9.08
C PRO A 158 1.37 12.38 9.15
N ARG A 159 0.89 13.55 8.70
CA ARG A 159 -0.54 13.91 8.65
C ARG A 159 -1.33 13.11 7.62
N LYS A 160 -0.64 12.50 6.65
CA LYS A 160 -1.22 11.70 5.55
C LYS A 160 -1.00 10.19 5.75
N THR A 161 -0.46 9.78 6.89
CA THR A 161 -0.24 8.35 7.17
C THR A 161 -1.57 7.62 7.44
N GLY A 162 -1.61 6.32 7.13
CA GLY A 162 -2.83 5.51 7.31
C GLY A 162 -3.82 5.58 6.14
N LEU A 163 -3.66 6.52 5.21
CA LEU A 163 -4.51 6.69 4.04
C LEU A 163 -4.08 5.81 2.83
N GLY A 164 -3.04 5.00 2.99
CA GLY A 164 -2.53 4.08 1.96
C GLY A 164 -1.57 4.71 0.95
N PHE A 165 -1.27 6.00 1.04
CA PHE A 165 -0.33 6.68 0.13
C PHE A 165 1.05 6.04 0.14
N GLY A 166 1.58 5.67 1.31
CA GLY A 166 2.89 5.02 1.41
C GLY A 166 2.95 3.68 0.70
N THR A 167 1.90 2.87 0.80
CA THR A 167 1.85 1.58 0.11
C THR A 167 1.80 1.76 -1.41
N GLU A 168 0.98 2.69 -1.89
CA GLU A 168 0.87 2.98 -3.33
C GLU A 168 2.15 3.59 -3.90
N ALA A 169 2.75 4.56 -3.18
CA ALA A 169 4.01 5.19 -3.59
C ALA A 169 5.14 4.16 -3.68
N LEU A 170 5.29 3.32 -2.66
CA LEU A 170 6.32 2.29 -2.65
C LEU A 170 6.10 1.27 -3.76
N LYS A 171 4.84 0.86 -4.01
CA LYS A 171 4.51 -0.05 -5.10
C LYS A 171 4.95 0.53 -6.44
N ARG A 172 4.56 1.77 -6.76
CA ARG A 172 4.95 2.45 -8.00
C ARG A 172 6.45 2.61 -8.14
N PHE A 173 7.14 2.92 -7.04
CA PHE A 173 8.59 3.06 -7.05
C PHE A 173 9.30 1.73 -7.30
N VAL A 174 8.83 0.65 -6.69
CA VAL A 174 9.33 -0.70 -6.94
C VAL A 174 9.07 -1.13 -8.39
N ASP A 175 7.86 -0.88 -8.90
CA ASP A 175 7.51 -1.18 -10.28
C ASP A 175 8.41 -0.39 -11.26
N PHE A 176 8.65 0.91 -10.99
CA PHE A 176 9.56 1.77 -11.75
C PHE A 176 11.02 1.24 -11.77
N ILE A 177 11.56 0.84 -10.62
CA ILE A 177 12.92 0.27 -10.56
C ILE A 177 13.00 -1.03 -11.38
N LEU A 178 11.98 -1.88 -11.31
CA LEU A 178 11.94 -3.16 -12.01
C LEU A 178 11.61 -3.03 -13.51
N GLU A 179 11.38 -1.84 -14.05
CA GLU A 179 11.37 -1.60 -15.50
C GLU A 179 12.75 -1.82 -16.13
N ASP A 180 13.83 -1.59 -15.38
CA ASP A 180 15.19 -1.92 -15.81
C ASP A 180 15.44 -3.44 -15.68
N ASP A 181 15.58 -4.13 -16.82
CA ASP A 181 15.80 -5.59 -16.88
C ASP A 181 17.12 -6.05 -16.24
N ASN A 182 18.09 -5.18 -16.06
CA ASN A 182 19.34 -5.47 -15.37
C ASN A 182 19.12 -5.63 -13.85
N ILE A 183 18.08 -5.01 -13.30
CA ILE A 183 17.78 -5.09 -11.87
C ILE A 183 16.97 -6.36 -11.57
N LYS A 184 17.58 -7.27 -10.83
CA LYS A 184 17.00 -8.56 -10.42
C LYS A 184 16.33 -8.51 -9.05
N SER A 185 16.70 -7.53 -8.25
CA SER A 185 16.18 -7.45 -6.89
C SER A 185 16.23 -6.04 -6.32
N ILE A 186 15.36 -5.79 -5.34
CA ILE A 186 15.34 -4.57 -4.54
C ILE A 186 15.48 -4.98 -3.08
N SER A 187 16.30 -4.26 -2.32
CA SER A 187 16.44 -4.46 -0.89
C SER A 187 16.15 -3.19 -0.11
N LEU A 188 15.83 -3.33 1.15
CA LEU A 188 15.63 -2.24 2.10
C LEU A 188 16.00 -2.67 3.52
N THR A 189 16.15 -1.70 4.41
CA THR A 189 16.38 -1.97 5.84
C THR A 189 15.22 -1.41 6.65
N VAL A 190 14.70 -2.21 7.59
CA VAL A 190 13.64 -1.80 8.51
C VAL A 190 14.00 -2.21 9.95
N PHE A 191 13.77 -1.32 10.91
CA PHE A 191 13.90 -1.63 12.32
C PHE A 191 12.74 -2.52 12.78
N ASP A 192 13.01 -3.45 13.71
CA ASP A 192 11.99 -4.36 14.23
C ASP A 192 10.79 -3.62 14.83
N PHE A 193 11.03 -2.56 15.60
CA PHE A 193 9.96 -1.77 16.18
C PHE A 193 9.05 -1.06 15.15
N ASN A 194 9.49 -0.89 13.89
CA ASN A 194 8.69 -0.30 12.83
C ASN A 194 7.79 -1.36 12.14
N GLN A 195 6.94 -2.00 12.93
CA GLN A 195 6.04 -3.05 12.47
C GLN A 195 5.07 -2.57 11.37
N LYS A 196 4.75 -1.27 11.36
CA LYS A 196 3.87 -0.69 10.33
C LYS A 196 4.55 -0.71 8.95
N ALA A 197 5.79 -0.28 8.86
CA ALA A 197 6.57 -0.33 7.62
C ALA A 197 6.83 -1.78 7.19
N LYS A 198 7.22 -2.65 8.12
CA LYS A 198 7.47 -4.08 7.87
C LYS A 198 6.27 -4.74 7.17
N ARG A 199 5.05 -4.53 7.70
CA ARG A 199 3.82 -5.06 7.09
C ARG A 199 3.56 -4.52 5.66
N ILE A 200 3.95 -3.28 5.37
CA ILE A 200 3.83 -2.72 4.02
C ILE A 200 4.80 -3.43 3.08
N TYR A 201 6.04 -3.65 3.51
CA TYR A 201 7.05 -4.34 2.73
C TYR A 201 6.66 -5.79 2.45
N GLU A 202 6.22 -6.54 3.47
CA GLU A 202 5.71 -7.91 3.32
C GLU A 202 4.54 -7.99 2.30
N LYS A 203 3.59 -7.05 2.36
CA LYS A 203 2.48 -6.98 1.39
C LYS A 203 2.93 -6.74 -0.04
N LEU A 204 4.09 -6.10 -0.23
CA LEU A 204 4.69 -5.85 -1.53
C LEU A 204 5.68 -6.93 -1.95
N GLY A 205 5.74 -8.05 -1.25
CA GLY A 205 6.54 -9.21 -1.60
C GLY A 205 8.00 -9.13 -1.16
N PHE A 206 8.33 -8.25 -0.22
CA PHE A 206 9.64 -8.28 0.42
C PHE A 206 9.67 -9.34 1.51
N GLU A 207 10.73 -10.13 1.53
CA GLU A 207 10.99 -11.17 2.52
C GLU A 207 12.24 -10.83 3.34
N ILE A 208 12.33 -11.31 4.58
CA ILE A 208 13.51 -11.11 5.41
C ILE A 208 14.65 -11.92 4.81
N ASN A 209 15.72 -11.21 4.40
CA ASN A 209 16.92 -11.81 3.86
C ASN A 209 18.04 -11.91 4.92
N GLU A 210 18.11 -10.94 5.82
CA GLU A 210 19.14 -10.87 6.85
C GLU A 210 18.60 -10.22 8.12
N VAL A 211 19.05 -10.71 9.28
CA VAL A 211 18.72 -10.17 10.60
C VAL A 211 19.98 -9.55 11.20
N ILE A 212 19.90 -8.30 11.62
CA ILE A 212 21.00 -7.57 12.27
C ILE A 212 20.56 -7.21 13.68
N GLU A 213 21.15 -7.85 14.68
CA GLU A 213 20.71 -7.73 16.08
C GLU A 213 21.27 -6.46 16.76
N THR A 214 22.50 -6.06 16.43
CA THR A 214 23.21 -4.96 17.11
C THR A 214 23.49 -3.79 16.16
N PRO A 215 23.52 -2.54 16.65
CA PRO A 215 23.15 -2.06 18.00
C PRO A 215 21.64 -2.03 18.27
N ARG A 216 20.80 -2.21 17.26
CA ARG A 216 19.34 -2.29 17.34
C ARG A 216 18.87 -3.33 16.33
N LEU A 217 17.93 -4.18 16.75
CA LEU A 217 17.34 -5.20 15.90
C LEU A 217 16.70 -4.57 14.66
N LYS A 218 17.15 -5.00 13.49
CA LYS A 218 16.63 -4.58 12.17
C LYS A 218 16.76 -5.70 11.17
N TYR A 219 15.98 -5.61 10.12
CA TYR A 219 15.93 -6.59 9.04
C TYR A 219 16.38 -5.93 7.72
N ILE A 220 17.22 -6.64 6.97
CA ILE A 220 17.35 -6.39 5.54
C ILE A 220 16.29 -7.23 4.86
N MET A 221 15.34 -6.59 4.22
CA MET A 221 14.31 -7.27 3.44
C MET A 221 14.63 -7.14 1.96
N LYS A 222 14.31 -8.17 1.18
CA LYS A 222 14.60 -8.25 -0.24
C LYS A 222 13.38 -8.75 -1.01
N ARG A 223 13.13 -8.14 -2.18
CA ARG A 223 12.18 -8.59 -3.16
C ARG A 223 12.92 -8.89 -4.46
N TYR A 224 12.69 -10.06 -5.00
CA TYR A 224 13.14 -10.43 -6.32
C TYR A 224 12.09 -10.07 -7.39
N ARG A 225 12.57 -9.97 -8.62
CA ARG A 225 11.73 -9.72 -9.80
C ARG A 225 10.71 -10.82 -10.02
#